data_9c685b181c514341664aefe419e8937a
#
_entry.id   9c685b181c514341664aefe419e8937a
#
_cell.length_a   1.000
_cell.length_b   1.000
_cell.length_c   1.000
_cell.angle_alpha   90.00
_cell.angle_beta   90.00
_cell.angle_gamma   90.00
#
_symmetry.space_group_name_H-M   'P 1'
#
loop_
_entity.id
_entity.type
_entity.pdbx_description
1 polymer ?
#
loop_
_entity_poly.entity_id
_entity_poly.type
_entity_poly.pdbx_seq_one_letter_code
_entity_poly.pdbx_strand_id
1 'polypeptide(L)'
;MVQTNSFSKGLAKMNLIILNGRVVDPTQNINKKINIEIKNGKVNNYFTGQPKKNINPDKYEIINAKNMIISPGFIDLHVHLRDPGLVHKENIKTGSDSAASGGFTSIACMPNTLPPNDNPKITKYILKTAEKDSKINIFPIGAITKNQQGNELAKIKENIKSGCIAISDDGFPVVNSKLLYEAMLISKKIGVPVISHCEECSLSKDGVINEGKYSKKYDLPGIPNSSEELGVLRDIFIAEYTLSLIHI
;
A
#
# COMPACT_ATOMS: atom_id res chain seq x y z
N MET A 1 5.62 -18.24 -1.98
CA MET A 1 5.60 -17.60 -3.31
C MET A 1 4.22 -17.01 -3.53
N VAL A 2 4.12 -15.67 -3.40
CA VAL A 2 2.90 -14.96 -3.77
C VAL A 2 2.84 -14.98 -5.30
N GLN A 3 1.86 -15.64 -5.87
CA GLN A 3 1.60 -15.56 -7.31
C GLN A 3 1.25 -14.10 -7.62
N THR A 4 2.15 -13.40 -8.29
CA THR A 4 1.84 -12.13 -8.93
C THR A 4 0.87 -12.40 -10.05
N ASN A 5 -0.43 -12.26 -9.77
CA ASN A 5 -1.44 -12.22 -10.81
C ASN A 5 -1.14 -11.03 -11.71
N SER A 6 -0.77 -11.31 -12.93
CA SER A 6 -0.42 -10.31 -13.93
C SER A 6 -1.63 -9.48 -14.32
N PHE A 7 -1.74 -8.27 -13.78
CA PHE A 7 -2.65 -7.23 -14.28
C PHE A 7 -2.18 -6.68 -15.65
N SER A 8 -1.84 -7.54 -16.60
CA SER A 8 -1.24 -7.13 -17.87
C SER A 8 -2.06 -7.53 -19.11
N LYS A 9 -3.39 -7.56 -19.03
CA LYS A 9 -4.16 -7.95 -20.23
C LYS A 9 -4.26 -6.87 -21.32
N GLY A 10 -3.89 -5.61 -21.05
CA GLY A 10 -3.98 -4.52 -22.06
C GLY A 10 -2.65 -3.88 -22.46
N LEU A 11 -1.69 -3.76 -21.54
CA LEU A 11 -0.41 -3.05 -21.76
C LEU A 11 0.78 -3.97 -22.07
N ALA A 12 0.60 -5.28 -22.00
CA ALA A 12 1.69 -6.27 -22.12
C ALA A 12 2.32 -6.37 -23.52
N LYS A 13 1.88 -5.58 -24.50
CA LYS A 13 2.43 -5.61 -25.88
C LYS A 13 3.04 -4.30 -26.36
N MET A 14 3.00 -3.24 -25.57
CA MET A 14 3.65 -1.98 -25.98
C MET A 14 5.15 -2.04 -25.68
N ASN A 15 5.94 -1.92 -26.74
CA ASN A 15 7.36 -1.68 -26.59
C ASN A 15 7.55 -0.16 -26.55
N LEU A 16 8.38 0.33 -25.61
CA LEU A 16 8.62 1.76 -25.43
C LEU A 16 10.10 2.04 -25.52
N ILE A 17 10.43 3.21 -26.04
CA ILE A 17 11.75 3.82 -25.94
C ILE A 17 11.60 5.16 -25.25
N ILE A 18 12.24 5.33 -24.11
CA ILE A 18 12.25 6.58 -23.38
C ILE A 18 13.62 7.24 -23.54
N LEU A 19 13.62 8.43 -24.14
CA LEU A 19 14.82 9.18 -24.52
C LEU A 19 15.05 10.40 -23.64
N ASN A 20 16.31 10.77 -23.45
CA ASN A 20 16.77 12.05 -22.91
C ASN A 20 16.41 12.32 -21.44
N GLY A 21 15.83 11.38 -20.73
CA GLY A 21 15.47 11.53 -19.32
C GLY A 21 16.64 11.25 -18.37
N ARG A 22 16.52 11.75 -17.13
CA ARG A 22 17.39 11.35 -16.03
C ARG A 22 16.77 10.16 -15.31
N VAL A 23 17.38 9.00 -15.44
CA VAL A 23 16.94 7.79 -14.74
C VAL A 23 17.49 7.81 -13.32
N VAL A 24 16.58 7.61 -12.36
CA VAL A 24 16.88 7.48 -10.92
C VAL A 24 16.28 6.16 -10.45
N ASP A 25 17.13 5.16 -10.25
CA ASP A 25 16.76 3.84 -9.73
C ASP A 25 17.76 3.44 -8.65
N PRO A 26 17.44 3.66 -7.36
CA PRO A 26 18.33 3.31 -6.25
C PRO A 26 18.62 1.81 -6.18
N THR A 27 17.68 0.96 -6.59
CA THR A 27 17.86 -0.51 -6.51
C THR A 27 18.94 -1.03 -7.45
N GLN A 28 19.19 -0.31 -8.53
CA GLN A 28 20.24 -0.61 -9.52
C GLN A 28 21.42 0.37 -9.44
N ASN A 29 21.43 1.27 -8.45
CA ASN A 29 22.41 2.33 -8.29
C ASN A 29 22.56 3.22 -9.55
N ILE A 30 21.43 3.52 -10.20
CA ILE A 30 21.39 4.37 -11.39
C ILE A 30 20.91 5.76 -11.01
N ASN A 31 21.70 6.80 -11.34
CA ASN A 31 21.32 8.20 -11.25
C ASN A 31 22.04 9.00 -12.32
N LYS A 32 21.58 8.88 -13.57
CA LYS A 32 22.23 9.54 -14.74
C LYS A 32 21.27 9.73 -15.90
N LYS A 33 21.63 10.61 -16.84
CA LYS A 33 20.95 10.71 -18.14
C LYS A 33 21.25 9.47 -18.97
N ILE A 34 20.21 8.66 -19.22
CA ILE A 34 20.32 7.44 -20.02
C ILE A 34 18.95 7.11 -20.61
N ASN A 35 18.93 6.51 -21.78
CA ASN A 35 17.71 6.07 -22.45
C ASN A 35 17.32 4.67 -21.98
N ILE A 36 16.04 4.36 -22.04
CA ILE A 36 15.49 3.06 -21.63
C ILE A 36 14.76 2.44 -22.82
N GLU A 37 15.02 1.16 -23.07
CA GLU A 37 14.20 0.32 -23.92
C GLU A 37 13.32 -0.58 -23.05
N ILE A 38 12.02 -0.51 -23.25
CA ILE A 38 11.03 -1.41 -22.63
C ILE A 38 10.49 -2.32 -23.72
N LYS A 39 10.57 -3.62 -23.50
CA LYS A 39 10.08 -4.65 -24.42
C LYS A 39 9.21 -5.65 -23.67
N ASN A 40 8.03 -5.91 -24.21
CA ASN A 40 7.07 -6.81 -23.58
C ASN A 40 6.76 -6.43 -22.11
N GLY A 41 6.66 -5.13 -21.82
CA GLY A 41 6.34 -4.60 -20.48
C GLY A 41 7.49 -4.67 -19.46
N LYS A 42 8.72 -4.97 -19.89
CA LYS A 42 9.91 -5.05 -19.01
C LYS A 42 11.04 -4.18 -19.53
N VAL A 43 11.81 -3.60 -18.63
CA VAL A 43 13.07 -2.92 -19.00
C VAL A 43 14.00 -3.95 -19.64
N ASN A 44 14.29 -3.75 -20.93
CA ASN A 44 15.12 -4.64 -21.72
C ASN A 44 16.58 -4.15 -21.77
N ASN A 45 16.78 -2.85 -21.88
CA ASN A 45 18.11 -2.28 -22.03
C ASN A 45 18.17 -0.82 -21.58
N TYR A 46 19.36 -0.40 -21.14
CA TYR A 46 19.75 1.00 -20.96
C TYR A 46 20.81 1.35 -22.01
N PHE A 47 20.69 2.51 -22.67
CA PHE A 47 21.62 2.91 -23.71
C PHE A 47 21.82 4.43 -23.76
N THR A 48 22.91 4.87 -24.41
CA THR A 48 23.21 6.28 -24.68
C THR A 48 23.16 6.56 -26.19
N GLY A 49 22.92 7.81 -26.56
CA GLY A 49 22.86 8.21 -27.98
C GLY A 49 21.54 7.83 -28.65
N GLN A 50 21.57 7.70 -29.98
CA GLN A 50 20.41 7.35 -30.77
C GLN A 50 20.02 5.88 -30.60
N PRO A 51 18.74 5.53 -30.71
CA PRO A 51 18.30 4.15 -30.78
C PRO A 51 19.01 3.40 -31.89
N LYS A 52 19.30 2.11 -31.67
CA LYS A 52 19.93 1.28 -32.72
C LYS A 52 19.09 1.35 -34.01
N LYS A 53 19.78 1.42 -35.16
CA LYS A 53 19.15 1.52 -36.52
C LYS A 53 18.10 0.44 -36.82
N ASN A 54 18.08 -0.65 -36.07
CA ASN A 54 17.16 -1.79 -36.27
C ASN A 54 15.87 -1.70 -35.42
N ILE A 55 15.62 -0.58 -34.75
CA ILE A 55 14.35 -0.39 -34.05
C ILE A 55 13.31 0.00 -35.08
N ASN A 56 12.35 -0.88 -35.31
CA ASN A 56 11.22 -0.60 -36.20
C ASN A 56 10.29 0.41 -35.48
N PRO A 57 10.11 1.64 -35.98
CA PRO A 57 9.27 2.67 -35.36
C PRO A 57 7.81 2.21 -35.19
N ASP A 58 7.33 1.32 -36.08
CA ASP A 58 5.95 0.82 -36.02
C ASP A 58 5.73 -0.16 -34.84
N LYS A 59 6.80 -0.61 -34.20
CA LYS A 59 6.76 -1.55 -33.07
C LYS A 59 7.05 -0.91 -31.72
N TYR A 60 7.45 0.36 -31.69
CA TYR A 60 7.84 1.06 -30.47
C TYR A 60 7.18 2.44 -30.40
N GLU A 61 6.59 2.74 -29.25
CA GLU A 61 6.27 4.13 -28.92
C GLU A 61 7.53 4.82 -28.40
N ILE A 62 7.78 6.05 -28.86
CA ILE A 62 8.96 6.83 -28.44
C ILE A 62 8.49 7.99 -27.56
N ILE A 63 8.96 8.02 -26.32
CA ILE A 63 8.71 9.09 -25.37
C ILE A 63 9.97 9.94 -25.21
N ASN A 64 9.88 11.24 -25.49
CA ASN A 64 10.96 12.17 -25.21
C ASN A 64 10.81 12.74 -23.79
N ALA A 65 11.63 12.25 -22.86
CA ALA A 65 11.62 12.65 -21.45
C ALA A 65 12.67 13.74 -21.13
N LYS A 66 13.01 14.60 -22.09
CA LYS A 66 13.94 15.72 -21.88
C LYS A 66 13.50 16.56 -20.67
N ASN A 67 14.42 16.80 -19.74
CA ASN A 67 14.20 17.52 -18.48
C ASN A 67 13.24 16.82 -17.50
N MET A 68 12.93 15.53 -17.70
CA MET A 68 12.12 14.73 -16.79
C MET A 68 12.99 13.74 -16.03
N ILE A 69 12.52 13.36 -14.85
CA ILE A 69 13.03 12.24 -14.06
C ILE A 69 12.23 10.99 -14.44
N ILE A 70 12.93 9.89 -14.65
CA ILE A 70 12.35 8.57 -14.87
C ILE A 70 12.72 7.72 -13.67
N SER A 71 11.76 7.18 -12.96
CA SER A 71 11.97 6.29 -11.82
C SER A 71 11.09 5.05 -11.92
N PRO A 72 11.37 3.98 -11.16
CA PRO A 72 10.35 2.99 -10.86
C PRO A 72 9.08 3.68 -10.34
N GLY A 73 7.91 3.12 -10.64
CA GLY A 73 6.65 3.67 -10.16
C GLY A 73 6.60 3.66 -8.64
N PHE A 74 5.99 4.70 -8.05
CA PHE A 74 5.85 4.79 -6.60
C PHE A 74 4.88 3.75 -6.07
N ILE A 75 5.07 3.37 -4.81
CA ILE A 75 4.21 2.44 -4.08
C ILE A 75 3.72 3.16 -2.84
N ASP A 76 2.40 3.20 -2.63
CA ASP A 76 1.78 3.69 -1.41
C ASP A 76 1.22 2.53 -0.61
N LEU A 77 1.70 2.36 0.61
CA LEU A 77 1.34 1.23 1.47
C LEU A 77 0.10 1.50 2.34
N HIS A 78 -0.49 2.71 2.27
CA HIS A 78 -1.60 3.09 3.14
C HIS A 78 -2.55 4.07 2.45
N VAL A 79 -3.57 3.54 1.77
CA VAL A 79 -4.61 4.36 1.14
C VAL A 79 -6.02 3.87 1.51
N HIS A 80 -7.01 4.74 1.31
CA HIS A 80 -8.41 4.44 1.60
C HIS A 80 -9.26 4.53 0.33
N LEU A 81 -9.59 3.39 -0.25
CA LEU A 81 -10.45 3.33 -1.44
C LEU A 81 -11.95 3.26 -1.09
N ARG A 82 -12.29 2.99 0.18
CA ARG A 82 -13.66 3.04 0.71
C ARG A 82 -14.68 2.14 0.02
N ASP A 83 -14.30 1.37 -0.95
CA ASP A 83 -15.11 0.46 -1.75
C ASP A 83 -14.81 -1.00 -1.35
N PRO A 84 -15.83 -1.74 -0.89
CA PRO A 84 -17.28 -1.51 -0.94
C PRO A 84 -17.83 -0.55 0.14
N GLY A 85 -19.02 -0.04 -0.13
CA GLY A 85 -19.97 0.50 0.85
C GLY A 85 -19.86 1.99 1.19
N LEU A 86 -18.70 2.62 0.99
CA LEU A 86 -18.50 4.03 1.27
C LEU A 86 -18.08 4.82 0.01
N VAL A 87 -18.58 4.39 -1.13
CA VAL A 87 -18.20 4.89 -2.46
C VAL A 87 -18.49 6.39 -2.71
N HIS A 88 -19.29 6.99 -1.85
CA HIS A 88 -19.51 8.44 -1.85
C HIS A 88 -18.32 9.23 -1.31
N LYS A 89 -17.40 8.60 -0.57
CA LYS A 89 -16.16 9.21 -0.06
C LYS A 89 -15.01 9.00 -1.04
N GLU A 90 -14.86 7.77 -1.56
CA GLU A 90 -13.86 7.36 -2.53
C GLU A 90 -14.25 6.00 -3.11
N ASN A 91 -13.77 5.66 -4.30
CA ASN A 91 -13.93 4.33 -4.89
C ASN A 91 -12.64 3.85 -5.56
N ILE A 92 -12.60 2.58 -5.95
CA ILE A 92 -11.41 1.95 -6.53
C ILE A 92 -10.97 2.67 -7.81
N LYS A 93 -11.92 3.10 -8.66
CA LYS A 93 -11.60 3.78 -9.91
C LYS A 93 -10.97 5.16 -9.67
N THR A 94 -11.64 6.02 -8.93
CA THR A 94 -11.19 7.41 -8.73
C THR A 94 -9.93 7.49 -7.88
N GLY A 95 -9.82 6.68 -6.82
CA GLY A 95 -8.62 6.60 -6.00
C GLY A 95 -7.41 6.07 -6.78
N SER A 96 -7.60 5.06 -7.63
CA SER A 96 -6.51 4.55 -8.47
C SER A 96 -6.13 5.51 -9.60
N ASP A 97 -7.07 6.24 -10.20
CA ASP A 97 -6.78 7.28 -11.20
C ASP A 97 -5.99 8.44 -10.56
N SER A 98 -6.34 8.84 -9.32
CA SER A 98 -5.59 9.84 -8.54
C SER A 98 -4.16 9.38 -8.25
N ALA A 99 -4.00 8.14 -7.77
CA ALA A 99 -2.69 7.56 -7.51
C ALA A 99 -1.83 7.49 -8.80
N ALA A 100 -2.40 7.04 -9.91
CA ALA A 100 -1.73 7.00 -11.21
C ALA A 100 -1.24 8.39 -11.64
N SER A 101 -2.07 9.42 -11.44
CA SER A 101 -1.71 10.81 -11.73
C SER A 101 -0.55 11.33 -10.87
N GLY A 102 -0.39 10.80 -9.65
CA GLY A 102 0.73 11.07 -8.76
C GLY A 102 1.99 10.23 -9.04
N GLY A 103 1.96 9.34 -10.05
CA GLY A 103 3.09 8.47 -10.39
C GLY A 103 3.15 7.17 -9.58
N PHE A 104 2.10 6.86 -8.82
CA PHE A 104 1.99 5.57 -8.12
C PHE A 104 1.52 4.50 -9.09
N THR A 105 2.19 3.36 -9.08
CA THR A 105 1.86 2.18 -9.90
C THR A 105 1.30 1.04 -9.07
N SER A 106 1.37 1.17 -7.76
CA SER A 106 0.88 0.18 -6.80
C SER A 106 0.42 0.88 -5.52
N ILE A 107 -0.72 0.49 -4.99
CA ILE A 107 -1.24 1.00 -3.73
C ILE A 107 -1.81 -0.13 -2.88
N ALA A 108 -1.64 -0.04 -1.56
CA ALA A 108 -2.23 -0.96 -0.60
C ALA A 108 -3.43 -0.31 0.09
N CYS A 109 -4.62 -0.89 -0.07
CA CYS A 109 -5.84 -0.30 0.48
C CYS A 109 -6.23 -0.91 1.82
N MET A 110 -6.49 -0.04 2.79
CA MET A 110 -6.89 -0.37 4.16
C MET A 110 -8.24 -1.09 4.23
N PRO A 111 -8.46 -1.90 5.27
CA PRO A 111 -9.65 -2.75 5.38
C PRO A 111 -10.94 -2.02 5.79
N ASN A 112 -10.89 -0.71 6.03
CA ASN A 112 -11.99 0.11 6.55
C ASN A 112 -13.05 0.47 5.49
N THR A 113 -13.56 -0.56 4.86
CA THR A 113 -14.72 -0.55 3.95
C THR A 113 -16.02 -0.84 4.72
N LEU A 114 -17.16 -0.90 4.05
CA LEU A 114 -18.45 -1.27 4.64
C LEU A 114 -19.15 -2.35 3.79
N PRO A 115 -19.17 -3.63 4.21
CA PRO A 115 -18.53 -4.14 5.43
C PRO A 115 -17.01 -4.10 5.36
N PRO A 116 -16.29 -4.17 6.51
CA PRO A 116 -14.84 -4.24 6.55
C PRO A 116 -14.28 -5.45 5.83
N ASN A 117 -13.03 -5.34 5.34
CA ASN A 117 -12.34 -6.45 4.67
C ASN A 117 -11.83 -7.49 5.67
N ASP A 118 -12.73 -8.11 6.42
CA ASP A 118 -12.44 -9.11 7.45
C ASP A 118 -12.66 -10.56 7.01
N ASN A 119 -13.04 -10.76 5.73
CA ASN A 119 -13.34 -12.07 5.17
C ASN A 119 -13.05 -12.16 3.66
N PRO A 120 -12.86 -13.38 3.11
CA PRO A 120 -12.51 -13.60 1.70
C PRO A 120 -13.48 -13.02 0.67
N LYS A 121 -14.76 -12.86 1.02
CA LYS A 121 -15.77 -12.35 0.09
C LYS A 121 -15.47 -10.88 -0.26
N ILE A 122 -15.11 -10.09 0.72
CA ILE A 122 -14.78 -8.66 0.54
C ILE A 122 -13.44 -8.52 -0.19
N THR A 123 -12.41 -9.28 0.21
CA THR A 123 -11.13 -9.31 -0.50
C THR A 123 -11.31 -9.60 -1.99
N LYS A 124 -12.08 -10.63 -2.33
CA LYS A 124 -12.35 -11.00 -3.74
C LYS A 124 -13.13 -9.92 -4.48
N TYR A 125 -14.08 -9.26 -3.81
CA TYR A 125 -14.81 -8.13 -4.39
C TYR A 125 -13.84 -7.01 -4.78
N ILE A 126 -12.97 -6.57 -3.85
CA ILE A 126 -11.99 -5.50 -4.08
C ILE A 126 -11.09 -5.86 -5.28
N LEU A 127 -10.54 -7.07 -5.30
CA LEU A 127 -9.66 -7.52 -6.40
C LEU A 127 -10.39 -7.57 -7.75
N LYS A 128 -11.62 -8.07 -7.79
CA LYS A 128 -12.42 -8.14 -9.01
C LYS A 128 -12.77 -6.74 -9.54
N THR A 129 -13.12 -5.81 -8.64
CA THR A 129 -13.41 -4.42 -9.01
C THR A 129 -12.14 -3.73 -9.49
N ALA A 130 -11.00 -3.95 -8.82
CA ALA A 130 -9.71 -3.42 -9.24
C ALA A 130 -9.27 -3.95 -10.61
N GLU A 131 -9.49 -5.23 -10.91
CA GLU A 131 -9.19 -5.80 -12.23
C GLU A 131 -9.96 -5.11 -13.36
N LYS A 132 -11.19 -4.66 -13.07
CA LYS A 132 -12.06 -4.02 -14.05
C LYS A 132 -11.77 -2.51 -14.17
N ASP A 133 -11.60 -1.81 -13.05
CA ASP A 133 -11.73 -0.36 -12.99
C ASP A 133 -10.40 0.37 -12.71
N SER A 134 -9.33 -0.35 -12.27
CA SER A 134 -8.04 0.24 -11.97
C SER A 134 -7.01 0.08 -13.10
N LYS A 135 -6.17 1.10 -13.31
CA LYS A 135 -5.01 1.07 -14.21
C LYS A 135 -3.70 0.70 -13.52
N ILE A 136 -3.72 0.67 -12.18
CA ILE A 136 -2.56 0.36 -11.34
C ILE A 136 -2.84 -0.86 -10.47
N ASN A 137 -1.81 -1.39 -9.82
CA ASN A 137 -1.97 -2.54 -8.93
C ASN A 137 -2.65 -2.11 -7.62
N ILE A 138 -3.69 -2.84 -7.23
CA ILE A 138 -4.37 -2.68 -5.95
C ILE A 138 -4.09 -3.92 -5.10
N PHE A 139 -3.57 -3.70 -3.89
CA PHE A 139 -3.27 -4.74 -2.92
C PHE A 139 -4.15 -4.57 -1.68
N PRO A 140 -5.17 -5.41 -1.47
CA PRO A 140 -6.00 -5.32 -0.28
C PRO A 140 -5.24 -5.68 0.99
N ILE A 141 -5.51 -4.96 2.07
CA ILE A 141 -5.13 -5.30 3.44
C ILE A 141 -6.34 -5.91 4.12
N GLY A 142 -6.19 -7.02 4.85
CA GLY A 142 -7.26 -7.67 5.61
C GLY A 142 -7.36 -7.11 7.02
N ALA A 143 -8.56 -7.10 7.60
CA ALA A 143 -8.73 -6.73 9.00
C ALA A 143 -8.06 -7.76 9.94
N ILE A 144 -7.52 -7.28 11.06
CA ILE A 144 -7.01 -8.12 12.16
C ILE A 144 -8.18 -8.72 12.92
N THR A 145 -9.17 -7.88 13.25
CA THR A 145 -10.33 -8.31 14.04
C THR A 145 -11.63 -8.25 13.21
N LYS A 146 -12.57 -9.07 13.58
CA LYS A 146 -13.88 -9.13 12.93
C LYS A 146 -14.60 -7.81 13.10
N ASN A 147 -15.13 -7.28 11.99
CA ASN A 147 -15.75 -5.96 11.91
C ASN A 147 -14.87 -4.82 12.46
N GLN A 148 -13.55 -5.02 12.62
CA GLN A 148 -12.61 -4.08 13.25
C GLN A 148 -13.03 -3.65 14.68
N GLN A 149 -13.60 -4.59 15.46
CA GLN A 149 -14.14 -4.30 16.79
C GLN A 149 -13.18 -4.65 17.94
N GLY A 150 -12.03 -5.26 17.67
CA GLY A 150 -11.05 -5.62 18.70
C GLY A 150 -11.45 -6.79 19.62
N ASN A 151 -12.55 -7.51 19.33
CA ASN A 151 -13.11 -8.54 20.21
C ASN A 151 -12.72 -9.98 19.83
N GLU A 152 -12.63 -10.27 18.55
CA GLU A 152 -12.26 -11.58 18.01
C GLU A 152 -11.46 -11.43 16.70
N LEU A 153 -10.62 -12.41 16.40
CA LEU A 153 -9.84 -12.38 15.14
C LEU A 153 -10.74 -12.53 13.92
N ALA A 154 -10.39 -11.79 12.87
CA ALA A 154 -10.94 -11.98 11.53
C ALA A 154 -10.45 -13.29 10.91
N LYS A 155 -10.93 -13.61 9.71
CA LYS A 155 -10.48 -14.78 8.93
C LYS A 155 -9.13 -14.51 8.24
N ILE A 156 -8.10 -14.20 9.03
CA ILE A 156 -6.79 -13.74 8.56
C ILE A 156 -6.20 -14.68 7.50
N LYS A 157 -6.15 -15.99 7.78
CA LYS A 157 -5.55 -16.98 6.86
C LYS A 157 -6.27 -17.03 5.52
N GLU A 158 -7.58 -17.00 5.56
CA GLU A 158 -8.44 -17.05 4.40
C GLU A 158 -8.34 -15.76 3.59
N ASN A 159 -8.25 -14.59 4.25
CA ASN A 159 -8.07 -13.30 3.60
C ASN A 159 -6.74 -13.25 2.85
N ILE A 160 -5.64 -13.66 3.48
CA ILE A 160 -4.33 -13.72 2.83
C ILE A 160 -4.33 -14.68 1.64
N LYS A 161 -4.93 -15.88 1.79
CA LYS A 161 -5.09 -16.81 0.66
C LYS A 161 -5.94 -16.23 -0.47
N SER A 162 -6.81 -15.29 -0.17
CA SER A 162 -7.68 -14.62 -1.16
C SER A 162 -7.02 -13.41 -1.83
N GLY A 163 -5.81 -13.01 -1.39
CA GLY A 163 -5.01 -11.97 -2.04
C GLY A 163 -4.68 -10.75 -1.19
N CYS A 164 -5.02 -10.73 0.12
CA CYS A 164 -4.49 -9.70 1.01
C CYS A 164 -2.99 -9.88 1.21
N ILE A 165 -2.27 -8.75 1.32
CA ILE A 165 -0.79 -8.74 1.47
C ILE A 165 -0.32 -8.44 2.89
N ALA A 166 -1.20 -7.92 3.73
CA ALA A 166 -0.94 -7.53 5.12
C ALA A 166 -2.24 -7.60 5.93
N ILE A 167 -2.13 -7.38 7.23
CA ILE A 167 -3.30 -7.25 8.12
C ILE A 167 -3.22 -5.97 8.95
N SER A 168 -4.37 -5.32 9.17
CA SER A 168 -4.49 -4.07 9.92
C SER A 168 -5.94 -3.85 10.36
N ASP A 169 -6.13 -3.20 11.50
CA ASP A 169 -7.45 -2.60 11.80
C ASP A 169 -7.48 -1.09 11.53
N ASP A 170 -6.50 -0.60 10.76
CA ASP A 170 -6.37 0.80 10.37
C ASP A 170 -6.39 1.72 11.61
N GLY A 171 -7.18 2.78 11.65
CA GLY A 171 -7.29 3.71 12.76
C GLY A 171 -8.02 3.17 14.02
N PHE A 172 -8.27 1.86 14.10
CA PHE A 172 -8.82 1.19 15.28
C PHE A 172 -7.76 0.32 15.94
N PRO A 173 -7.00 0.81 16.94
CA PRO A 173 -5.95 0.03 17.58
C PRO A 173 -6.50 -1.26 18.19
N VAL A 174 -5.81 -2.37 18.00
CA VAL A 174 -6.15 -3.63 18.70
C VAL A 174 -5.69 -3.52 20.15
N VAL A 175 -6.58 -3.05 21.03
CA VAL A 175 -6.27 -2.79 22.45
C VAL A 175 -5.94 -4.08 23.20
N ASN A 176 -6.60 -5.20 22.84
CA ASN A 176 -6.36 -6.48 23.48
C ASN A 176 -5.02 -7.08 23.02
N SER A 177 -4.01 -6.98 23.89
CA SER A 177 -2.66 -7.49 23.61
C SER A 177 -2.62 -8.99 23.29
N LYS A 178 -3.53 -9.82 23.85
CA LYS A 178 -3.62 -11.24 23.51
C LYS A 178 -4.07 -11.46 22.07
N LEU A 179 -5.08 -10.71 21.61
CA LEU A 179 -5.51 -10.79 20.22
C LEU A 179 -4.42 -10.33 19.25
N LEU A 180 -3.72 -9.23 19.57
CA LEU A 180 -2.61 -8.76 18.75
C LEU A 180 -1.48 -9.79 18.70
N TYR A 181 -1.12 -10.40 19.82
CA TYR A 181 -0.15 -11.48 19.91
C TYR A 181 -0.54 -12.67 19.01
N GLU A 182 -1.78 -13.15 19.11
CA GLU A 182 -2.28 -14.26 18.30
C GLU A 182 -2.29 -13.89 16.79
N ALA A 183 -2.69 -12.67 16.43
CA ALA A 183 -2.63 -12.17 15.07
C ALA A 183 -1.19 -12.14 14.53
N MET A 184 -0.23 -11.66 15.33
CA MET A 184 1.19 -11.64 14.97
C MET A 184 1.78 -13.04 14.78
N LEU A 185 1.42 -14.02 15.61
CA LEU A 185 1.83 -15.42 15.40
C LEU A 185 1.28 -16.00 14.08
N ILE A 186 0.03 -15.69 13.76
CA ILE A 186 -0.58 -16.12 12.49
C ILE A 186 0.14 -15.44 11.32
N SER A 187 0.33 -14.13 11.38
CA SER A 187 0.97 -13.29 10.37
C SER A 187 2.41 -13.79 10.09
N LYS A 188 3.19 -14.03 11.13
CA LYS A 188 4.53 -14.61 11.01
C LYS A 188 4.52 -15.96 10.29
N LYS A 189 3.62 -16.87 10.68
CA LYS A 189 3.52 -18.21 10.07
C LYS A 189 3.21 -18.14 8.58
N ILE A 190 2.48 -17.11 8.15
CA ILE A 190 2.07 -16.93 6.74
C ILE A 190 3.10 -16.09 5.98
N GLY A 191 3.92 -15.29 6.67
CA GLY A 191 4.94 -14.43 6.07
C GLY A 191 4.40 -13.09 5.56
N VAL A 192 3.44 -12.49 6.28
CA VAL A 192 2.89 -11.17 5.96
C VAL A 192 3.09 -10.20 7.13
N PRO A 193 3.21 -8.88 6.90
CA PRO A 193 3.33 -7.91 7.98
C PRO A 193 1.99 -7.62 8.66
N VAL A 194 2.08 -7.17 9.91
CA VAL A 194 1.02 -6.46 10.62
C VAL A 194 1.26 -4.98 10.45
N ILE A 195 0.24 -4.21 10.11
CA ILE A 195 0.29 -2.74 10.06
C ILE A 195 -0.52 -2.22 11.24
N SER A 196 0.15 -1.54 12.16
CA SER A 196 -0.44 -1.10 13.42
C SER A 196 -0.63 0.41 13.47
N HIS A 197 -1.80 0.82 13.95
CA HIS A 197 -2.06 2.16 14.43
C HIS A 197 -1.82 2.16 15.94
N CYS A 198 -0.69 2.70 16.34
CA CYS A 198 -0.25 2.63 17.74
C CYS A 198 -0.85 3.77 18.54
N GLU A 199 -1.86 3.46 19.34
CA GLU A 199 -2.53 4.45 20.19
C GLU A 199 -3.06 3.79 21.47
N GLU A 200 -2.74 4.38 22.63
CA GLU A 200 -3.38 4.05 23.90
C GLU A 200 -4.65 4.90 24.03
N CYS A 201 -5.78 4.32 23.62
CA CYS A 201 -7.06 5.03 23.51
C CYS A 201 -7.57 5.62 24.83
N SER A 202 -7.15 5.07 25.98
CA SER A 202 -7.54 5.62 27.28
C SER A 202 -6.91 6.98 27.56
N LEU A 203 -5.81 7.32 26.88
CA LEU A 203 -5.14 8.62 26.98
C LEU A 203 -5.56 9.60 25.89
N SER A 204 -6.01 9.11 24.74
CA SER A 204 -6.34 9.97 23.59
C SER A 204 -7.84 10.32 23.48
N LYS A 205 -8.70 9.62 24.21
CA LYS A 205 -10.16 9.58 24.03
C LYS A 205 -10.84 10.93 23.82
N ASP A 206 -10.44 11.94 24.56
CA ASP A 206 -11.10 13.25 24.55
C ASP A 206 -10.23 14.32 23.83
N GLY A 207 -9.10 13.91 23.28
CA GLY A 207 -8.18 14.82 22.60
C GLY A 207 -8.58 15.08 21.15
N VAL A 208 -8.36 16.30 20.69
CA VAL A 208 -8.65 16.74 19.32
C VAL A 208 -7.41 17.23 18.58
N ILE A 209 -6.30 17.40 19.27
CA ILE A 209 -5.02 17.84 18.74
C ILE A 209 -3.90 17.27 19.62
N ASN A 210 -2.69 17.15 19.07
CA ASN A 210 -1.53 16.76 19.89
C ASN A 210 -1.30 17.75 21.03
N GLU A 211 -1.00 17.26 22.24
CA GLU A 211 -0.69 18.12 23.39
C GLU A 211 0.58 18.93 23.14
N GLY A 212 0.52 20.24 23.39
CA GLY A 212 1.66 21.10 23.21
C GLY A 212 1.32 22.59 23.13
N LYS A 213 2.16 23.36 22.44
CA LYS A 213 2.02 24.80 22.31
C LYS A 213 0.65 25.24 21.78
N TYR A 214 0.14 24.52 20.78
CA TYR A 214 -1.10 24.93 20.10
C TYR A 214 -2.34 24.47 20.87
N SER A 215 -2.34 23.28 21.47
CA SER A 215 -3.44 22.86 22.34
C SER A 215 -3.63 23.83 23.49
N LYS A 216 -2.54 24.25 24.15
CA LYS A 216 -2.57 25.26 25.22
C LYS A 216 -2.98 26.64 24.72
N LYS A 217 -2.47 27.09 23.56
CA LYS A 217 -2.79 28.42 22.99
C LYS A 217 -4.26 28.59 22.66
N TYR A 218 -4.90 27.53 22.16
CA TYR A 218 -6.30 27.57 21.69
C TYR A 218 -7.29 26.92 22.67
N ASP A 219 -6.82 26.55 23.86
CA ASP A 219 -7.61 25.86 24.89
C ASP A 219 -8.34 24.61 24.34
N LEU A 220 -7.60 23.79 23.58
CA LEU A 220 -8.10 22.57 22.98
C LEU A 220 -7.64 21.36 23.78
N PRO A 221 -8.49 20.34 23.96
CA PRO A 221 -8.09 19.07 24.57
C PRO A 221 -6.92 18.44 23.81
N GLY A 222 -5.79 18.23 24.52
CA GLY A 222 -4.58 17.67 23.96
C GLY A 222 -4.54 16.15 24.06
N ILE A 223 -3.97 15.50 23.06
CA ILE A 223 -3.58 14.08 23.09
C ILE A 223 -2.13 14.03 23.54
N PRO A 224 -1.81 13.41 24.68
CA PRO A 224 -0.44 13.32 25.16
C PRO A 224 0.39 12.40 24.25
N ASN A 225 1.66 12.72 24.01
CA ASN A 225 2.59 11.91 23.22
C ASN A 225 2.68 10.47 23.74
N SER A 226 2.55 10.28 25.06
CA SER A 226 2.55 8.97 25.69
C SER A 226 1.43 8.03 25.18
N SER A 227 0.36 8.55 24.58
CA SER A 227 -0.66 7.71 23.96
C SER A 227 -0.08 6.89 22.80
N GLU A 228 0.67 7.52 21.92
CA GLU A 228 1.33 6.84 20.80
C GLU A 228 2.54 6.02 21.29
N GLU A 229 3.39 6.61 22.15
CA GLU A 229 4.60 5.97 22.67
C GLU A 229 4.31 4.62 23.37
N LEU A 230 3.26 4.54 24.21
CA LEU A 230 2.86 3.31 24.86
C LEU A 230 2.34 2.26 23.87
N GLY A 231 1.56 2.69 22.87
CA GLY A 231 1.11 1.81 21.79
C GLY A 231 2.29 1.23 21.01
N VAL A 232 3.24 2.08 20.62
CA VAL A 232 4.46 1.67 19.89
C VAL A 232 5.29 0.70 20.70
N LEU A 233 5.57 1.00 21.96
CA LEU A 233 6.35 0.13 22.85
C LEU A 233 5.69 -1.25 23.01
N ARG A 234 4.38 -1.29 23.29
CA ARG A 234 3.62 -2.54 23.41
C ARG A 234 3.74 -3.38 22.16
N ASP A 235 3.52 -2.77 21.01
CA ASP A 235 3.47 -3.48 19.73
C ASP A 235 4.85 -3.98 19.30
N ILE A 236 5.91 -3.22 19.57
CA ILE A 236 7.30 -3.66 19.35
C ILE A 236 7.64 -4.86 20.25
N PHE A 237 7.31 -4.83 21.54
CA PHE A 237 7.57 -5.97 22.43
C PHE A 237 6.84 -7.25 21.99
N ILE A 238 5.58 -7.12 21.54
CA ILE A 238 4.84 -8.27 21.02
C ILE A 238 5.45 -8.76 19.72
N ALA A 239 5.84 -7.86 18.81
CA ALA A 239 6.47 -8.22 17.55
C ALA A 239 7.83 -8.91 17.75
N GLU A 240 8.67 -8.41 18.67
CA GLU A 240 9.94 -9.04 19.05
C GLU A 240 9.73 -10.44 19.62
N TYR A 241 8.79 -10.58 20.56
CA TYR A 241 8.49 -11.87 21.17
C TYR A 241 7.95 -12.90 20.18
N THR A 242 7.13 -12.49 19.24
CA THR A 242 6.55 -13.36 18.19
C THR A 242 7.45 -13.52 16.98
N LEU A 243 8.48 -12.70 16.84
CA LEU A 243 9.32 -12.56 15.66
C LEU A 243 8.49 -12.25 14.39
N SER A 244 7.43 -11.47 14.51
CA SER A 244 6.58 -11.03 13.43
C SER A 244 7.12 -9.76 12.78
N LEU A 245 6.77 -9.53 11.50
CA LEU A 245 7.00 -8.25 10.85
C LEU A 245 5.90 -7.28 11.26
N ILE A 246 6.31 -6.11 11.69
CA ILE A 246 5.39 -5.01 12.01
C ILE A 246 5.79 -3.76 11.23
N HIS A 247 4.80 -3.02 10.77
CA HIS A 247 4.90 -1.66 10.24
C HIS A 247 4.07 -0.75 11.15
N ILE A 248 4.69 0.31 11.65
CA ILE A 248 4.06 1.30 12.53
C ILE A 248 4.00 2.64 11.84
#